data_a83cbebb90259a580b2a413e23b16809
#
_entry.id   a83cbebb90259a580b2a413e23b16809
#
_cell.length_a   1.000
_cell.length_b   1.000
_cell.length_c   1.000
_cell.angle_alpha   90.00
_cell.angle_beta   90.00
_cell.angle_gamma   90.00
#
_symmetry.space_group_name_H-M   'P 1'
#
loop_
_entity.id
_entity.type
_entity.pdbx_description
1 polymer ?
#
loop_
_entity_poly.entity_id
_entity_poly.type
_entity_poly.pdbx_seq_one_letter_code
_entity_poly.pdbx_strand_id
1 'polypeptide(L)'
;MLLAVLAACAPLRRAPSPTVPSAPLLPSAPLLPSAPSAPLGSLETPDHERIDAWENRLRTHPRLRRETAETLARGSRYLPGLRRILEANGVPPSLALLPVIESGFYPTARGRRGERGLWQLRRATARRFGLVVNAHRDDRLAPERATRAAARYLHVLYEHYGDWPLALAAYNAGERRVDRALARDPEASFWRLAERGWLPRISSEYVPRFFAVVRVAGEHEPTAVGSAL
;
A
#
# COMPACT_ATOMS: atom_id res chain seq x y z
N MET A 1 -28.97 0.46 78.34
CA MET A 1 -28.63 1.79 77.78
C MET A 1 -27.92 1.57 76.46
N LEU A 2 -28.66 1.77 75.38
CA LEU A 2 -28.20 1.56 74.02
C LEU A 2 -27.89 2.92 73.40
N LEU A 3 -26.64 3.22 73.09
CA LEU A 3 -26.27 4.43 72.36
C LEU A 3 -26.19 4.07 70.89
N ALA A 4 -27.11 4.58 70.10
CA ALA A 4 -27.08 4.51 68.64
C ALA A 4 -26.14 5.59 68.07
N VAL A 5 -25.11 5.15 67.33
CA VAL A 5 -24.24 6.03 66.57
C VAL A 5 -24.82 6.15 65.16
N LEU A 6 -25.37 7.30 64.85
CA LEU A 6 -25.78 7.67 63.49
C LEU A 6 -24.53 8.04 62.69
N ALA A 7 -24.12 7.18 61.75
CA ALA A 7 -23.10 7.50 60.74
C ALA A 7 -23.77 8.24 59.58
N ALA A 8 -23.41 9.54 59.41
CA ALA A 8 -23.85 10.36 58.28
C ALA A 8 -23.16 9.93 57.02
N CYS A 9 -23.89 9.37 56.06
CA CYS A 9 -23.40 9.15 54.68
C CYS A 9 -23.31 10.51 53.97
N ALA A 10 -22.10 11.00 53.77
CA ALA A 10 -21.83 12.09 52.85
C ALA A 10 -21.82 11.56 51.41
N PRO A 11 -22.42 12.23 50.41
CA PRO A 11 -22.40 11.81 49.05
C PRO A 11 -20.97 11.94 48.48
N LEU A 12 -20.41 10.86 48.00
CA LEU A 12 -19.18 10.82 47.22
C LEU A 12 -19.34 11.72 45.98
N ARG A 13 -18.67 12.86 46.00
CA ARG A 13 -18.50 13.71 44.80
C ARG A 13 -17.76 12.89 43.74
N ARG A 14 -18.47 12.59 42.65
CA ARG A 14 -17.88 11.96 41.44
C ARG A 14 -16.84 12.92 40.86
N ALA A 15 -15.58 12.53 40.86
CA ALA A 15 -14.52 13.26 40.18
C ALA A 15 -14.86 13.43 38.70
N PRO A 16 -14.61 14.61 38.10
CA PRO A 16 -14.82 14.79 36.67
C PRO A 16 -13.91 13.81 35.92
N SER A 17 -14.50 13.07 34.98
CA SER A 17 -13.75 12.18 34.06
C SER A 17 -12.70 13.01 33.32
N PRO A 18 -11.47 12.52 33.17
CA PRO A 18 -10.46 13.22 32.40
C PRO A 18 -10.98 13.42 30.98
N THR A 19 -11.07 14.66 30.54
CA THR A 19 -11.33 15.04 29.16
C THR A 19 -10.19 14.50 28.31
N VAL A 20 -10.44 13.43 27.60
CA VAL A 20 -9.52 12.94 26.56
C VAL A 20 -9.48 14.06 25.51
N PRO A 21 -8.30 14.64 25.22
CA PRO A 21 -8.21 15.62 24.17
C PRO A 21 -8.68 14.95 22.87
N SER A 22 -9.71 15.52 22.25
CA SER A 22 -10.18 15.09 20.93
C SER A 22 -9.00 15.10 20.00
N ALA A 23 -8.63 13.93 19.50
CA ALA A 23 -7.67 13.83 18.43
C ALA A 23 -8.13 14.76 17.30
N PRO A 24 -7.22 15.52 16.67
CA PRO A 24 -7.59 16.38 15.57
C PRO A 24 -8.35 15.54 14.55
N LEU A 25 -9.56 15.97 14.23
CA LEU A 25 -10.37 15.39 13.15
C LEU A 25 -9.49 15.41 11.90
N LEU A 26 -9.13 14.23 11.42
CA LEU A 26 -8.52 14.10 10.10
C LEU A 26 -9.40 14.92 9.14
N PRO A 27 -8.82 15.77 8.30
CA PRO A 27 -9.60 16.58 7.38
C PRO A 27 -10.57 15.67 6.63
N SER A 28 -11.81 16.14 6.52
CA SER A 28 -12.87 15.49 5.74
C SER A 28 -12.28 14.99 4.44
N ALA A 29 -12.59 13.74 4.08
CA ALA A 29 -12.02 13.09 2.90
C ALA A 29 -11.97 14.12 1.76
N PRO A 30 -10.80 14.35 1.16
CA PRO A 30 -10.72 15.25 0.04
C PRO A 30 -11.71 14.77 -1.00
N LEU A 31 -12.47 15.69 -1.59
CA LEU A 31 -13.28 15.44 -2.77
C LEU A 31 -12.42 14.61 -3.70
N LEU A 32 -12.94 13.46 -4.14
CA LEU A 32 -12.24 12.57 -5.05
C LEU A 32 -11.61 13.44 -6.14
N PRO A 33 -10.27 13.44 -6.31
CA PRO A 33 -9.69 14.27 -7.34
C PRO A 33 -10.35 13.92 -8.67
N SER A 34 -10.82 14.94 -9.38
CA SER A 34 -11.14 14.83 -10.79
C SER A 34 -9.93 14.19 -11.48
N ALA A 35 -10.16 13.42 -12.54
CA ALA A 35 -9.11 12.69 -13.25
C ALA A 35 -7.81 13.51 -13.33
N PRO A 36 -6.65 12.93 -12.97
CA PRO A 36 -5.40 13.67 -12.85
C PRO A 36 -5.09 14.38 -14.17
N SER A 37 -4.74 15.64 -14.08
CA SER A 37 -4.48 16.51 -15.23
C SER A 37 -3.16 16.22 -15.94
N ALA A 38 -2.27 15.42 -15.32
CA ALA A 38 -0.99 15.01 -15.90
C ALA A 38 -0.59 13.61 -15.39
N PRO A 39 0.10 12.80 -16.21
CA PRO A 39 0.69 11.56 -15.74
C PRO A 39 1.77 11.86 -14.70
N LEU A 40 1.73 11.12 -13.57
CA LEU A 40 2.82 11.08 -12.60
C LEU A 40 4.06 10.51 -13.28
N GLY A 41 5.25 10.97 -12.90
CA GLY A 41 6.52 10.57 -13.51
C GLY A 41 6.67 9.07 -13.77
N SER A 42 7.52 8.69 -14.70
CA SER A 42 7.79 7.30 -15.06
C SER A 42 8.28 6.51 -13.84
N LEU A 43 7.86 5.24 -13.74
CA LEU A 43 8.43 4.32 -12.77
C LEU A 43 9.73 3.75 -13.36
N GLU A 44 10.82 4.48 -13.20
CA GLU A 44 12.13 3.94 -13.50
C GLU A 44 12.55 2.94 -12.42
N THR A 45 13.13 1.83 -12.84
CA THR A 45 13.69 0.88 -11.88
C THR A 45 15.05 1.39 -11.43
N PRO A 46 15.23 1.71 -10.15
CA PRO A 46 16.52 2.20 -9.65
C PRO A 46 17.63 1.17 -9.85
N ASP A 47 18.85 1.65 -10.07
CA ASP A 47 20.04 0.82 -9.98
C ASP A 47 20.46 0.71 -8.51
N HIS A 48 20.28 -0.49 -7.91
CA HIS A 48 20.56 -0.70 -6.49
C HIS A 48 20.77 -2.17 -6.15
N GLU A 49 21.86 -2.46 -5.42
CA GLU A 49 22.30 -3.82 -5.04
C GLU A 49 21.20 -4.69 -4.40
N ARG A 50 20.29 -4.09 -3.63
CA ARG A 50 19.17 -4.83 -3.01
C ARG A 50 18.14 -5.28 -4.02
N ILE A 51 17.97 -4.55 -5.13
CA ILE A 51 17.12 -4.97 -6.24
C ILE A 51 17.78 -6.14 -6.95
N ASP A 52 19.08 -6.04 -7.23
CA ASP A 52 19.87 -7.09 -7.90
C ASP A 52 19.87 -8.38 -7.08
N ALA A 53 20.04 -8.27 -5.76
CA ALA A 53 19.97 -9.40 -4.85
C ALA A 53 18.59 -10.08 -4.87
N TRP A 54 17.48 -9.32 -4.91
CA TRP A 54 16.15 -9.88 -5.03
C TRP A 54 15.91 -10.49 -6.40
N GLU A 55 16.33 -9.84 -7.48
CA GLU A 55 16.21 -10.34 -8.83
C GLU A 55 16.95 -11.67 -8.98
N ASN A 56 18.21 -11.74 -8.53
CA ASN A 56 18.97 -12.98 -8.52
C ASN A 56 18.23 -14.09 -7.75
N ARG A 57 17.68 -13.79 -6.57
CA ARG A 57 16.89 -14.77 -5.79
C ARG A 57 15.63 -15.23 -6.54
N LEU A 58 14.91 -14.33 -7.19
CA LEU A 58 13.72 -14.68 -7.96
C LEU A 58 14.04 -15.58 -9.16
N ARG A 59 15.24 -15.40 -9.76
CA ARG A 59 15.71 -16.18 -10.91
C ARG A 59 16.32 -17.52 -10.53
N THR A 60 17.09 -17.56 -9.45
CA THR A 60 17.94 -18.73 -9.13
C THR A 60 17.33 -19.66 -8.08
N HIS A 61 16.55 -19.13 -7.13
CA HIS A 61 15.95 -19.96 -6.08
C HIS A 61 14.75 -20.74 -6.63
N PRO A 62 14.80 -22.08 -6.71
CA PRO A 62 13.82 -22.89 -7.47
C PRO A 62 12.36 -22.63 -7.06
N ARG A 63 12.11 -22.54 -5.76
CA ARG A 63 10.78 -22.29 -5.23
C ARG A 63 10.27 -20.88 -5.59
N LEU A 64 11.08 -19.83 -5.36
CA LEU A 64 10.68 -18.46 -5.65
C LEU A 64 10.46 -18.24 -7.15
N ARG A 65 11.32 -18.81 -8.00
CA ARG A 65 11.16 -18.77 -9.46
C ARG A 65 9.82 -19.35 -9.88
N ARG A 66 9.48 -20.56 -9.39
CA ARG A 66 8.21 -21.21 -9.69
C ARG A 66 7.02 -20.41 -9.19
N GLU A 67 7.05 -19.99 -7.92
CA GLU A 67 5.97 -19.19 -7.32
C GLU A 67 5.74 -17.86 -8.08
N THR A 68 6.82 -17.21 -8.53
CA THR A 68 6.73 -15.98 -9.31
C THR A 68 6.13 -16.24 -10.68
N ALA A 69 6.59 -17.27 -11.39
CA ALA A 69 6.05 -17.65 -12.70
C ALA A 69 4.56 -18.02 -12.63
N GLU A 70 4.16 -18.84 -11.65
CA GLU A 70 2.75 -19.20 -11.42
C GLU A 70 1.89 -17.97 -11.08
N THR A 71 2.46 -17.03 -10.32
CA THR A 71 1.77 -15.78 -9.95
C THR A 71 1.59 -14.88 -11.17
N LEU A 72 2.61 -14.70 -11.99
CA LEU A 72 2.53 -13.92 -13.24
C LEU A 72 1.55 -14.56 -14.22
N ALA A 73 1.58 -15.88 -14.38
CA ALA A 73 0.61 -16.62 -15.20
C ALA A 73 -0.83 -16.41 -14.71
N ARG A 74 -1.07 -16.43 -13.39
CA ARG A 74 -2.38 -16.12 -12.83
C ARG A 74 -2.78 -14.66 -13.04
N GLY A 75 -1.80 -13.76 -13.00
CA GLY A 75 -1.98 -12.32 -13.21
C GLY A 75 -2.31 -11.93 -14.63
N SER A 76 -1.89 -12.72 -15.64
CA SER A 76 -1.99 -12.38 -17.07
C SER A 76 -3.39 -11.93 -17.49
N ARG A 77 -4.44 -12.58 -17.00
CA ARG A 77 -5.84 -12.21 -17.28
C ARG A 77 -6.28 -10.87 -16.68
N TYR A 78 -5.59 -10.38 -15.66
CA TYR A 78 -5.93 -9.11 -14.98
C TYR A 78 -5.09 -7.95 -15.52
N LEU A 79 -3.81 -8.19 -15.81
CA LEU A 79 -2.82 -7.16 -16.13
C LEU A 79 -3.28 -6.13 -17.17
N PRO A 80 -3.89 -6.51 -18.33
CA PRO A 80 -4.33 -5.52 -19.30
C PRO A 80 -5.37 -4.54 -18.75
N GLY A 81 -6.32 -5.03 -17.97
CA GLY A 81 -7.35 -4.20 -17.33
C GLY A 81 -6.79 -3.32 -16.22
N LEU A 82 -5.90 -3.86 -15.39
CA LEU A 82 -5.26 -3.13 -14.31
C LEU A 82 -4.39 -1.99 -14.86
N ARG A 83 -3.58 -2.26 -15.90
CA ARG A 83 -2.73 -1.26 -16.55
C ARG A 83 -3.54 -0.09 -17.08
N ARG A 84 -4.61 -0.36 -17.84
CA ARG A 84 -5.51 0.70 -18.36
C ARG A 84 -6.12 1.54 -17.25
N ILE A 85 -6.50 0.92 -16.12
CA ILE A 85 -7.08 1.66 -14.98
C ILE A 85 -6.02 2.52 -14.31
N LEU A 86 -4.80 2.03 -14.11
CA LEU A 86 -3.71 2.79 -13.53
C LEU A 86 -3.36 3.99 -14.42
N GLU A 87 -3.15 3.76 -15.70
CA GLU A 87 -2.85 4.78 -16.70
C GLU A 87 -3.93 5.87 -16.76
N ALA A 88 -5.21 5.48 -16.79
CA ALA A 88 -6.35 6.40 -16.74
C ALA A 88 -6.41 7.24 -15.44
N ASN A 89 -5.66 6.87 -14.40
CA ASN A 89 -5.49 7.63 -13.16
C ASN A 89 -4.10 8.28 -13.05
N GLY A 90 -3.34 8.37 -14.14
CA GLY A 90 -2.02 8.99 -14.17
C GLY A 90 -0.93 8.19 -13.45
N VAL A 91 -1.19 6.94 -13.11
CA VAL A 91 -0.27 6.07 -12.35
C VAL A 91 0.47 5.15 -13.32
N PRO A 92 1.79 4.95 -13.19
CA PRO A 92 2.57 4.06 -14.05
C PRO A 92 1.96 2.68 -14.18
N PRO A 93 1.74 2.18 -15.44
CA PRO A 93 1.11 0.88 -15.68
C PRO A 93 1.87 -0.32 -15.07
N SER A 94 3.18 -0.21 -14.90
CA SER A 94 4.04 -1.23 -14.27
C SER A 94 3.66 -1.51 -12.81
N LEU A 95 3.00 -0.55 -12.12
CA LEU A 95 2.46 -0.78 -10.77
C LEU A 95 1.31 -1.81 -10.75
N ALA A 96 0.79 -2.23 -11.91
CA ALA A 96 -0.09 -3.40 -12.03
C ALA A 96 0.55 -4.72 -11.55
N LEU A 97 1.87 -4.73 -11.37
CA LEU A 97 2.61 -5.87 -10.81
C LEU A 97 2.65 -5.91 -9.27
N LEU A 98 2.18 -4.87 -8.56
CA LEU A 98 2.10 -4.90 -7.09
C LEU A 98 1.32 -6.12 -6.55
N PRO A 99 0.20 -6.56 -7.14
CA PRO A 99 -0.49 -7.77 -6.73
C PRO A 99 0.36 -9.04 -6.72
N VAL A 100 1.49 -9.09 -7.43
CA VAL A 100 2.44 -10.22 -7.34
C VAL A 100 2.92 -10.42 -5.91
N ILE A 101 3.29 -9.33 -5.25
CA ILE A 101 3.85 -9.36 -3.89
C ILE A 101 2.79 -9.17 -2.80
N GLU A 102 1.62 -8.64 -3.15
CA GLU A 102 0.52 -8.40 -2.21
C GLU A 102 -0.35 -9.63 -1.99
N SER A 103 -0.82 -10.22 -3.06
CA SER A 103 -1.85 -11.28 -3.00
C SER A 103 -1.53 -12.51 -3.85
N GLY A 104 -0.42 -12.49 -4.60
CA GLY A 104 -0.17 -13.49 -5.62
C GLY A 104 -1.26 -13.52 -6.71
N PHE A 105 -1.89 -12.40 -7.01
CA PHE A 105 -3.05 -12.27 -7.89
C PHE A 105 -4.29 -13.10 -7.49
N TYR A 106 -4.48 -13.35 -6.18
CA TYR A 106 -5.72 -13.93 -5.67
C TYR A 106 -6.72 -12.82 -5.30
N PRO A 107 -7.85 -12.66 -6.03
CA PRO A 107 -8.81 -11.58 -5.77
C PRO A 107 -9.53 -11.74 -4.42
N THR A 108 -9.52 -12.95 -3.86
CA THR A 108 -10.11 -13.26 -2.55
C THR A 108 -9.10 -13.35 -1.42
N ALA A 109 -7.84 -12.96 -1.66
CA ALA A 109 -6.78 -13.02 -0.67
C ALA A 109 -7.13 -12.26 0.61
N ARG A 110 -6.67 -12.81 1.75
CA ARG A 110 -6.92 -12.27 3.09
C ARG A 110 -5.60 -12.10 3.83
N GLY A 111 -5.29 -10.88 4.21
CA GLY A 111 -4.15 -10.56 5.06
C GLY A 111 -4.49 -10.69 6.55
N ARG A 112 -3.45 -10.81 7.38
CA ARG A 112 -3.59 -11.02 8.84
C ARG A 112 -4.17 -9.83 9.60
N ARG A 113 -4.07 -8.61 9.06
CA ARG A 113 -4.55 -7.36 9.67
C ARG A 113 -5.82 -6.85 9.00
N GLY A 114 -6.57 -7.72 8.31
CA GLY A 114 -7.82 -7.39 7.64
C GLY A 114 -7.65 -6.80 6.24
N GLU A 115 -6.46 -6.92 5.67
CA GLU A 115 -6.22 -6.61 4.26
C GLU A 115 -6.99 -7.60 3.38
N ARG A 116 -7.48 -7.15 2.20
CA ARG A 116 -8.23 -8.01 1.28
C ARG A 116 -8.01 -7.67 -0.19
N GLY A 117 -8.20 -8.69 -1.01
CA GLY A 117 -8.23 -8.60 -2.47
C GLY A 117 -6.86 -8.52 -3.12
N LEU A 118 -6.82 -8.24 -4.42
CA LEU A 118 -5.59 -8.15 -5.20
C LEU A 118 -4.58 -7.18 -4.59
N TRP A 119 -5.06 -6.03 -4.14
CA TRP A 119 -4.28 -4.89 -3.68
C TRP A 119 -4.04 -4.87 -2.17
N GLN A 120 -4.53 -5.87 -1.43
CA GLN A 120 -4.42 -5.98 0.02
C GLN A 120 -4.77 -4.69 0.77
N LEU A 121 -5.82 -4.01 0.30
CA LEU A 121 -6.28 -2.76 0.92
C LEU A 121 -6.91 -3.03 2.29
N ARG A 122 -6.56 -2.21 3.28
CA ARG A 122 -7.26 -2.19 4.56
C ARG A 122 -8.62 -1.53 4.42
N ARG A 123 -9.56 -1.89 5.31
CA ARG A 123 -10.93 -1.36 5.28
C ARG A 123 -10.97 0.18 5.30
N ALA A 124 -10.18 0.81 6.16
CA ALA A 124 -10.14 2.27 6.27
C ALA A 124 -9.63 2.91 4.97
N THR A 125 -8.51 2.44 4.43
CA THR A 125 -7.95 2.89 3.15
C THR A 125 -8.96 2.68 2.01
N ALA A 126 -9.54 1.48 1.91
CA ALA A 126 -10.52 1.17 0.88
C ALA A 126 -11.70 2.16 0.88
N ARG A 127 -12.25 2.44 2.06
CA ARG A 127 -13.35 3.41 2.21
C ARG A 127 -12.93 4.84 1.88
N ARG A 128 -11.73 5.26 2.32
CA ARG A 128 -11.17 6.57 2.01
C ARG A 128 -11.07 6.80 0.50
N PHE A 129 -10.79 5.76 -0.26
CA PHE A 129 -10.66 5.81 -1.72
C PHE A 129 -11.91 5.31 -2.48
N GLY A 130 -13.09 5.36 -1.83
CA GLY A 130 -14.39 5.24 -2.47
C GLY A 130 -14.93 3.81 -2.63
N LEU A 131 -14.36 2.81 -1.92
CA LEU A 131 -14.91 1.46 -1.92
C LEU A 131 -15.98 1.27 -0.85
N VAL A 132 -17.04 0.54 -1.20
CA VAL A 132 -18.02 0.06 -0.23
C VAL A 132 -17.44 -1.18 0.47
N VAL A 133 -17.29 -1.10 1.80
CA VAL A 133 -16.84 -2.22 2.62
C VAL A 133 -17.71 -2.31 3.87
N ASN A 134 -18.72 -3.19 3.83
CA ASN A 134 -19.65 -3.44 4.92
C ASN A 134 -19.92 -4.95 5.07
N ALA A 135 -20.96 -5.35 5.82
CA ALA A 135 -21.30 -6.76 6.03
C ALA A 135 -21.81 -7.46 4.76
N HIS A 136 -22.43 -6.71 3.83
CA HIS A 136 -23.09 -7.25 2.65
C HIS A 136 -22.22 -7.12 1.38
N ARG A 137 -21.27 -6.18 1.37
CA ARG A 137 -20.46 -5.85 0.19
C ARG A 137 -19.03 -5.49 0.57
N ASP A 138 -18.07 -6.10 -0.10
CA ASP A 138 -16.66 -5.80 0.05
C ASP A 138 -16.03 -5.59 -1.34
N ASP A 139 -15.97 -4.34 -1.79
CA ASP A 139 -15.46 -3.97 -3.11
C ASP A 139 -13.95 -4.22 -3.28
N ARG A 140 -13.23 -4.51 -2.20
CA ARG A 140 -11.82 -4.91 -2.26
C ARG A 140 -11.62 -6.24 -2.98
N LEU A 141 -12.67 -7.07 -3.04
CA LEU A 141 -12.68 -8.37 -3.72
C LEU A 141 -13.01 -8.25 -5.21
N ALA A 142 -13.44 -7.08 -5.68
CA ALA A 142 -13.72 -6.81 -7.08
C ALA A 142 -12.50 -6.18 -7.76
N PRO A 143 -11.78 -6.89 -8.65
CA PRO A 143 -10.50 -6.47 -9.21
C PRO A 143 -10.48 -5.04 -9.74
N GLU A 144 -11.43 -4.69 -10.61
CA GLU A 144 -11.46 -3.36 -11.21
C GLU A 144 -11.77 -2.24 -10.21
N ARG A 145 -12.75 -2.46 -9.31
CA ARG A 145 -13.08 -1.45 -8.28
C ARG A 145 -11.91 -1.24 -7.34
N ALA A 146 -11.31 -2.34 -6.88
CA ALA A 146 -10.13 -2.30 -6.03
C ALA A 146 -8.94 -1.59 -6.71
N THR A 147 -8.75 -1.82 -8.03
CA THR A 147 -7.69 -1.16 -8.80
C THR A 147 -7.90 0.34 -8.89
N ARG A 148 -9.13 0.81 -9.15
CA ARG A 148 -9.42 2.26 -9.14
C ARG A 148 -9.11 2.92 -7.80
N ALA A 149 -9.42 2.24 -6.71
CA ALA A 149 -9.09 2.74 -5.37
C ALA A 149 -7.58 2.71 -5.09
N ALA A 150 -6.89 1.64 -5.48
CA ALA A 150 -5.44 1.52 -5.36
C ALA A 150 -4.71 2.58 -6.20
N ALA A 151 -5.17 2.84 -7.43
CA ALA A 151 -4.63 3.88 -8.29
C ALA A 151 -4.71 5.26 -7.62
N ARG A 152 -5.88 5.64 -7.10
CA ARG A 152 -6.05 6.89 -6.35
C ARG A 152 -5.17 6.98 -5.12
N TYR A 153 -5.01 5.87 -4.40
CA TYR A 153 -4.14 5.83 -3.23
C TYR A 153 -2.67 6.01 -3.61
N LEU A 154 -2.19 5.28 -4.63
CA LEU A 154 -0.83 5.39 -5.16
C LEU A 154 -0.54 6.81 -5.69
N HIS A 155 -1.52 7.41 -6.38
CA HIS A 155 -1.43 8.79 -6.84
C HIS A 155 -1.20 9.77 -5.67
N VAL A 156 -2.04 9.72 -4.64
CA VAL A 156 -1.91 10.56 -3.44
C VAL A 156 -0.57 10.33 -2.73
N LEU A 157 -0.10 9.09 -2.66
CA LEU A 157 1.20 8.79 -2.06
C LEU A 157 2.35 9.40 -2.88
N TYR A 158 2.28 9.32 -4.20
CA TYR A 158 3.30 9.93 -5.05
C TYR A 158 3.27 11.46 -4.98
N GLU A 159 2.08 12.07 -4.98
CA GLU A 159 1.97 13.53 -4.78
C GLU A 159 2.58 13.99 -3.46
N HIS A 160 2.46 13.17 -2.41
CA HIS A 160 3.00 13.50 -1.09
C HIS A 160 4.52 13.35 -1.00
N TYR A 161 5.08 12.31 -1.61
CA TYR A 161 6.51 11.99 -1.46
C TYR A 161 7.37 12.39 -2.66
N GLY A 162 6.80 12.62 -3.83
CA GLY A 162 7.51 12.91 -5.08
C GLY A 162 8.42 11.78 -5.59
N ASP A 163 8.41 10.63 -4.92
CA ASP A 163 9.34 9.52 -5.12
C ASP A 163 8.62 8.18 -5.01
N TRP A 164 8.75 7.33 -6.05
CA TRP A 164 8.05 6.04 -6.06
C TRP A 164 8.53 5.07 -4.99
N PRO A 165 9.83 4.90 -4.73
CA PRO A 165 10.33 4.11 -3.60
C PRO A 165 9.72 4.51 -2.25
N LEU A 166 9.62 5.80 -1.94
CA LEU A 166 8.98 6.30 -0.72
C LEU A 166 7.46 6.07 -0.73
N ALA A 167 6.79 6.33 -1.86
CA ALA A 167 5.36 6.08 -2.02
C ALA A 167 5.01 4.58 -1.82
N LEU A 168 5.81 3.68 -2.37
CA LEU A 168 5.67 2.23 -2.19
C LEU A 168 5.94 1.79 -0.75
N ALA A 169 6.93 2.39 -0.10
CA ALA A 169 7.17 2.16 1.33
C ALA A 169 5.97 2.59 2.17
N ALA A 170 5.35 3.73 1.85
CA ALA A 170 4.16 4.24 2.52
C ALA A 170 2.92 3.39 2.23
N TYR A 171 2.77 2.89 1.02
CA TYR A 171 1.71 1.92 0.68
C TYR A 171 1.75 0.69 1.60
N ASN A 172 2.94 0.13 1.80
CA ASN A 172 3.16 -1.06 2.63
C ASN A 172 3.13 -0.77 4.14
N ALA A 173 3.87 0.25 4.60
CA ALA A 173 4.04 0.57 6.02
C ALA A 173 2.93 1.44 6.60
N GLY A 174 2.28 2.23 5.75
CA GLY A 174 1.43 3.37 6.10
C GLY A 174 2.22 4.67 6.22
N GLU A 175 1.61 5.77 5.77
CA GLU A 175 2.21 7.11 5.64
C GLU A 175 2.92 7.55 6.91
N ARG A 176 2.27 7.45 8.08
CA ARG A 176 2.84 7.88 9.37
C ARG A 176 4.19 7.28 9.73
N ARG A 177 4.54 6.11 9.18
CA ARG A 177 5.85 5.49 9.45
C ARG A 177 6.93 6.10 8.59
N VAL A 178 6.62 6.37 7.34
CA VAL A 178 7.54 7.04 6.41
C VAL A 178 7.75 8.49 6.84
N ASP A 179 6.67 9.21 7.18
CA ASP A 179 6.74 10.60 7.68
C ASP A 179 7.62 10.71 8.92
N ARG A 180 7.47 9.78 9.88
CA ARG A 180 8.34 9.75 11.08
C ARG A 180 9.81 9.42 10.76
N ALA A 181 10.06 8.65 9.72
CA ALA A 181 11.43 8.38 9.30
C ALA A 181 12.03 9.61 8.61
N LEU A 182 11.29 10.26 7.72
CA LEU A 182 11.67 11.51 7.06
C LEU A 182 11.83 12.68 8.03
N ALA A 183 11.06 12.72 9.13
CA ALA A 183 11.26 13.74 10.18
C ALA A 183 12.65 13.72 10.82
N ARG A 184 13.43 12.64 10.65
CA ARG A 184 14.83 12.52 11.11
C ARG A 184 15.83 13.05 10.08
N ASP A 185 15.48 12.97 8.80
CA ASP A 185 16.26 13.41 7.66
C ASP A 185 15.28 13.66 6.49
N PRO A 186 14.81 14.92 6.33
CA PRO A 186 13.77 15.25 5.33
C PRO A 186 14.18 14.99 3.88
N GLU A 187 15.47 15.03 3.59
CA GLU A 187 16.03 14.81 2.25
C GLU A 187 16.46 13.36 2.01
N ALA A 188 16.18 12.46 2.97
CA ALA A 188 16.59 11.08 2.82
C ALA A 188 15.77 10.35 1.76
N SER A 189 16.46 9.67 0.85
CA SER A 189 15.84 8.69 -0.04
C SER A 189 15.31 7.48 0.74
N PHE A 190 14.40 6.72 0.12
CA PHE A 190 13.97 5.42 0.65
C PHE A 190 15.15 4.52 1.05
N TRP A 191 16.19 4.48 0.23
CA TRP A 191 17.36 3.62 0.45
C TRP A 191 18.08 3.99 1.73
N ARG A 192 18.33 5.29 1.93
CA ARG A 192 18.93 5.80 3.15
C ARG A 192 18.10 5.50 4.40
N LEU A 193 16.77 5.67 4.33
CA LEU A 193 15.87 5.32 5.43
C LEU A 193 15.93 3.82 5.78
N ALA A 194 16.01 2.97 4.75
CA ALA A 194 16.10 1.53 4.89
C ALA A 194 17.44 1.07 5.49
N GLU A 195 18.56 1.64 5.02
CA GLU A 195 19.91 1.39 5.55
C GLU A 195 20.06 1.79 7.01
N ARG A 196 19.48 2.93 7.39
CA ARG A 196 19.47 3.42 8.77
C ARG A 196 18.56 2.63 9.70
N GLY A 197 17.78 1.68 9.16
CA GLY A 197 16.80 0.92 9.94
C GLY A 197 15.63 1.77 10.48
N TRP A 198 15.34 2.90 9.85
CA TRP A 198 14.26 3.80 10.26
C TRP A 198 12.89 3.39 9.70
N LEU A 199 12.88 2.44 8.77
CA LEU A 199 11.68 1.79 8.27
C LEU A 199 11.55 0.38 8.84
N PRO A 200 10.32 -0.17 8.95
CA PRO A 200 10.12 -1.56 9.31
C PRO A 200 10.86 -2.47 8.32
N ARG A 201 11.51 -3.52 8.81
CA ARG A 201 12.25 -4.48 7.97
C ARG A 201 11.43 -5.00 6.80
N ILE A 202 10.13 -5.30 7.02
CA ILE A 202 9.25 -5.77 5.96
C ILE A 202 9.14 -4.74 4.84
N SER A 203 9.02 -3.46 5.17
CA SER A 203 8.89 -2.38 4.19
C SER A 203 10.21 -2.10 3.49
N SER A 204 11.34 -2.24 4.20
CA SER A 204 12.69 -2.13 3.62
C SER A 204 12.98 -3.24 2.60
N GLU A 205 12.32 -4.40 2.70
CA GLU A 205 12.43 -5.50 1.74
C GLU A 205 11.35 -5.43 0.64
N TYR A 206 10.23 -4.78 0.92
CA TYR A 206 9.09 -4.69 0.02
C TYR A 206 9.42 -3.98 -1.29
N VAL A 207 10.06 -2.81 -1.19
CA VAL A 207 10.37 -1.96 -2.34
C VAL A 207 11.37 -2.62 -3.29
N PRO A 208 12.56 -3.08 -2.84
CA PRO A 208 13.49 -3.76 -3.73
C PRO A 208 12.91 -5.04 -4.33
N ARG A 209 12.11 -5.80 -3.57
CA ARG A 209 11.41 -6.97 -4.09
C ARG A 209 10.42 -6.62 -5.21
N PHE A 210 9.69 -5.52 -5.08
CA PHE A 210 8.77 -5.07 -6.11
C PHE A 210 9.52 -4.72 -7.41
N PHE A 211 10.59 -3.92 -7.34
CA PHE A 211 11.37 -3.57 -8.51
C PHE A 211 12.02 -4.79 -9.17
N ALA A 212 12.48 -5.76 -8.39
CA ALA A 212 12.97 -7.03 -8.92
C ALA A 212 11.88 -7.80 -9.67
N VAL A 213 10.63 -7.79 -9.17
CA VAL A 213 9.48 -8.38 -9.89
C VAL A 213 9.24 -7.64 -11.21
N VAL A 214 9.35 -6.32 -11.24
CA VAL A 214 9.20 -5.52 -12.48
C VAL A 214 10.26 -5.93 -13.50
N ARG A 215 11.54 -6.08 -13.11
CA ARG A 215 12.62 -6.54 -14.02
C ARG A 215 12.36 -7.95 -14.55
N VAL A 216 12.03 -8.88 -13.68
CA VAL A 216 11.74 -10.27 -14.06
C VAL A 216 10.53 -10.38 -14.98
N ALA A 217 9.48 -9.60 -14.72
CA ALA A 217 8.25 -9.59 -15.53
C ALA A 217 8.46 -8.95 -16.92
N GLY A 218 9.29 -7.90 -17.00
CA GLY A 218 9.60 -7.22 -18.28
C GLY A 218 10.27 -8.12 -19.31
N GLU A 219 11.00 -9.13 -18.88
CA GLU A 219 11.60 -10.13 -19.78
C GLU A 219 10.61 -11.19 -20.28
N HIS A 220 9.47 -11.33 -19.61
CA HIS A 220 8.41 -12.28 -20.00
C HIS A 220 7.34 -11.63 -20.88
N GLU A 221 7.39 -10.31 -21.11
CA GLU A 221 6.53 -9.69 -22.11
C GLU A 221 7.12 -9.97 -23.48
N PRO A 222 6.32 -10.57 -24.42
CA PRO A 222 6.76 -10.65 -25.80
C PRO A 222 7.04 -9.21 -26.24
N THR A 223 8.30 -8.94 -26.56
CA THR A 223 8.68 -7.72 -27.27
C THR A 223 7.74 -7.62 -28.46
N ALA A 224 6.94 -6.57 -28.51
CA ALA A 224 6.23 -6.20 -29.72
C ALA A 224 7.30 -5.83 -30.76
N VAL A 225 7.88 -6.86 -31.37
CA VAL A 225 8.79 -6.72 -32.51
C VAL A 225 7.92 -6.30 -33.68
N GLY A 226 8.02 -5.00 -34.03
CA GLY A 226 7.94 -4.54 -35.40
C GLY A 226 6.67 -4.90 -36.18
N SER A 227 5.65 -4.05 -36.09
CA SER A 227 4.80 -3.79 -37.26
C SER A 227 5.31 -2.51 -37.92
N ALA A 228 6.45 -2.64 -38.60
CA ALA A 228 6.87 -1.71 -39.64
C ALA A 228 6.97 -2.56 -40.92
N LEU A 229 5.90 -2.62 -41.67
CA LEU A 229 5.85 -2.81 -43.13
C LEU A 229 4.59 -2.11 -43.65
#